data_d9ca7776f01396fcbb95d48d1d78c623
#
_entry.id   d9ca7776f01396fcbb95d48d1d78c623
#
_cell.length_a   1.000
_cell.length_b   1.000
_cell.length_c   1.000
_cell.angle_alpha   90.00
_cell.angle_beta   90.00
_cell.angle_gamma   90.00
#
_symmetry.space_group_name_H-M   'P 1'
#
loop_
_entity.id
_entity.type
_entity.pdbx_description
1 polymer ?
#
loop_
_entity_poly.entity_id
_entity_poly.type
_entity_poly.pdbx_seq_one_letter_code
_entity_poly.pdbx_strand_id
1 'polypeptide(L)'
;MLPIYLLVSSGIFAAVTGLLAGSFSDLSRLWVLPVSYIGILLLQIIGFSLFLWLWSFTIDTEKPQEKDSKFCRFLTNRVVELVVPLIMKIHATGTENIPKDGRFLLVSNHLFDLDPAVFLRCFPKSQLTFVSKRENQKMFLIGKYMHKLMCPLINRENDREALKSILRCIQILKDDLASVVIFPEGYIHKDRKLHHFRSGVFKIAQRANVPIVVCTLQNTQYLKANIRRLKRTHVYMDLLDVIQPEQYQGMTTVELGNQIYEMMAQHLGPENVSTEERTIP
;
A
#
# COMPACT_ATOMS: atom_id res chain seq x y z
N MET A 1 -4.57 -13.75 -12.72
CA MET A 1 -5.53 -14.07 -13.80
C MET A 1 -5.80 -12.91 -14.74
N LEU A 2 -6.13 -11.69 -14.28
CA LEU A 2 -6.40 -10.56 -15.19
C LEU A 2 -5.28 -10.28 -16.22
N PRO A 3 -3.99 -10.19 -15.84
CA PRO A 3 -2.92 -9.99 -16.84
C PRO A 3 -2.84 -11.11 -17.88
N ILE A 4 -2.99 -12.35 -17.42
CA ILE A 4 -2.99 -13.52 -18.34
C ILE A 4 -4.17 -13.43 -19.31
N TYR A 5 -5.36 -13.06 -18.82
CA TYR A 5 -6.54 -12.87 -19.67
C TYR A 5 -6.30 -11.81 -20.75
N LEU A 6 -5.74 -10.63 -20.37
CA LEU A 6 -5.43 -9.57 -21.31
C LEU A 6 -4.42 -10.00 -22.37
N LEU A 7 -3.36 -10.70 -21.98
CA LEU A 7 -2.33 -11.19 -22.89
C LEU A 7 -2.88 -12.25 -23.83
N VAL A 8 -3.62 -13.22 -23.30
CA VAL A 8 -4.19 -14.34 -24.10
C VAL A 8 -5.27 -13.83 -25.05
N SER A 9 -6.19 -12.99 -24.58
CA SER A 9 -7.24 -12.42 -25.44
C SER A 9 -6.64 -11.56 -26.55
N SER A 10 -5.64 -10.72 -26.23
CA SER A 10 -4.93 -9.93 -27.26
C SER A 10 -4.24 -10.83 -28.29
N GLY A 11 -3.66 -11.96 -27.86
CA GLY A 11 -3.05 -12.93 -28.74
C GLY A 11 -4.05 -13.60 -29.68
N ILE A 12 -5.21 -14.02 -29.16
CA ILE A 12 -6.29 -14.61 -29.97
C ILE A 12 -6.79 -13.60 -30.99
N PHE A 13 -7.10 -12.38 -30.59
CA PHE A 13 -7.56 -11.34 -31.52
C PHE A 13 -6.51 -10.97 -32.56
N ALA A 14 -5.22 -10.93 -32.20
CA ALA A 14 -4.14 -10.69 -33.14
C ALA A 14 -4.02 -11.82 -34.18
N ALA A 15 -4.15 -13.08 -33.74
CA ALA A 15 -4.15 -14.24 -34.63
C ALA A 15 -5.32 -14.19 -35.62
N VAL A 16 -6.53 -13.86 -35.13
CA VAL A 16 -7.72 -13.69 -36.00
C VAL A 16 -7.50 -12.56 -37.01
N THR A 17 -6.98 -11.41 -36.57
CA THR A 17 -6.69 -10.26 -37.44
C THR A 17 -5.63 -10.65 -38.49
N GLY A 18 -4.58 -11.37 -38.09
CA GLY A 18 -3.55 -11.86 -39.00
C GLY A 18 -4.09 -12.85 -40.04
N LEU A 19 -5.03 -13.70 -39.64
CA LEU A 19 -5.71 -14.65 -40.54
C LEU A 19 -6.54 -13.89 -41.59
N LEU A 20 -7.34 -12.92 -41.14
CA LEU A 20 -8.15 -12.08 -42.02
C LEU A 20 -7.31 -11.23 -42.99
N ALA A 21 -6.16 -10.75 -42.52
CA ALA A 21 -5.22 -9.98 -43.36
C ALA A 21 -4.37 -10.84 -44.30
N GLY A 22 -4.48 -12.19 -44.23
CA GLY A 22 -3.67 -13.11 -45.03
C GLY A 22 -2.18 -13.13 -44.62
N SER A 23 -1.84 -12.76 -43.37
CA SER A 23 -0.46 -12.67 -42.90
C SER A 23 0.27 -14.01 -42.85
N PHE A 24 -0.46 -15.11 -42.81
CA PHE A 24 0.10 -16.48 -42.81
C PHE A 24 0.40 -17.00 -44.20
N SER A 25 -0.19 -16.41 -45.26
CA SER A 25 0.06 -16.76 -46.66
C SER A 25 1.01 -15.79 -47.35
N ASP A 26 1.21 -14.60 -46.80
CA ASP A 26 2.06 -13.55 -47.34
C ASP A 26 3.00 -13.02 -46.26
N LEU A 27 4.29 -13.37 -46.31
CA LEU A 27 5.32 -12.99 -45.39
C LEU A 27 5.47 -11.46 -45.26
N SER A 28 5.13 -10.69 -46.29
CA SER A 28 5.19 -9.23 -46.28
C SER A 28 4.18 -8.61 -45.28
N ARG A 29 3.18 -9.37 -44.87
CA ARG A 29 2.11 -8.94 -43.93
C ARG A 29 2.28 -9.44 -42.49
N LEU A 30 3.37 -10.14 -42.17
CA LEU A 30 3.61 -10.66 -40.81
C LEU A 30 3.66 -9.56 -39.73
N TRP A 31 3.99 -8.33 -40.12
CA TRP A 31 3.98 -7.16 -39.19
C TRP A 31 2.59 -6.86 -38.65
N VAL A 32 1.50 -7.29 -39.26
CA VAL A 32 0.13 -7.12 -38.79
C VAL A 32 -0.07 -7.80 -37.44
N LEU A 33 0.56 -8.94 -37.20
CA LEU A 33 0.44 -9.70 -35.94
C LEU A 33 0.92 -8.91 -34.73
N PRO A 34 2.16 -8.42 -34.65
CA PRO A 34 2.62 -7.66 -33.49
C PRO A 34 1.90 -6.31 -33.35
N VAL A 35 1.58 -5.64 -34.45
CA VAL A 35 0.87 -4.36 -34.41
C VAL A 35 -0.55 -4.54 -33.88
N SER A 36 -1.30 -5.52 -34.37
CA SER A 36 -2.65 -5.81 -33.88
C SER A 36 -2.62 -6.29 -32.44
N TYR A 37 -1.65 -7.10 -32.03
CA TYR A 37 -1.49 -7.53 -30.64
C TYR A 37 -1.31 -6.35 -29.70
N ILE A 38 -0.37 -5.45 -30.00
CA ILE A 38 -0.11 -4.24 -29.20
C ILE A 38 -1.32 -3.32 -29.22
N GLY A 39 -1.93 -3.09 -30.38
CA GLY A 39 -3.10 -2.21 -30.52
C GLY A 39 -4.29 -2.69 -29.69
N ILE A 40 -4.60 -4.00 -29.74
CA ILE A 40 -5.71 -4.59 -28.97
C ILE A 40 -5.40 -4.55 -27.46
N LEU A 41 -4.15 -4.86 -27.07
CA LEU A 41 -3.73 -4.78 -25.66
C LEU A 41 -3.91 -3.34 -25.11
N LEU A 42 -3.46 -2.35 -25.86
CA LEU A 42 -3.63 -0.93 -25.49
C LEU A 42 -5.12 -0.56 -25.41
N LEU A 43 -5.93 -0.98 -26.38
CA LEU A 43 -7.37 -0.72 -26.38
C LEU A 43 -8.07 -1.31 -25.15
N GLN A 44 -7.71 -2.53 -24.75
CA GLN A 44 -8.22 -3.19 -23.55
C GLN A 44 -7.81 -2.43 -22.28
N ILE A 45 -6.55 -1.98 -22.17
CA ILE A 45 -6.06 -1.21 -21.03
C ILE A 45 -6.78 0.13 -20.95
N ILE A 46 -6.93 0.84 -22.07
CA ILE A 46 -7.65 2.13 -22.14
C ILE A 46 -9.12 1.93 -21.79
N GLY A 47 -9.79 0.93 -22.39
CA GLY A 47 -11.20 0.63 -22.12
C GLY A 47 -11.44 0.27 -20.66
N PHE A 48 -10.57 -0.54 -20.06
CA PHE A 48 -10.67 -0.88 -18.65
C PHE A 48 -10.41 0.34 -17.75
N SER A 49 -9.42 1.17 -18.07
CA SER A 49 -9.14 2.41 -17.34
C SER A 49 -10.31 3.39 -17.42
N LEU A 50 -10.92 3.52 -18.60
CA LEU A 50 -12.11 4.34 -18.81
C LEU A 50 -13.32 3.80 -18.00
N PHE A 51 -13.52 2.48 -18.00
CA PHE A 51 -14.55 1.84 -17.17
C PHE A 51 -14.33 2.16 -15.68
N LEU A 52 -13.11 2.01 -15.16
CA LEU A 52 -12.79 2.33 -13.77
C LEU A 52 -13.01 3.81 -13.45
N TRP A 53 -12.67 4.68 -14.39
CA TRP A 53 -12.89 6.12 -14.27
C TRP A 53 -14.39 6.45 -14.21
N LEU A 54 -15.19 5.95 -15.14
CA LEU A 54 -16.63 6.14 -15.14
C LEU A 54 -17.28 5.55 -13.88
N TRP A 55 -16.90 4.34 -13.51
CA TRP A 55 -17.41 3.72 -12.29
C TRP A 55 -17.04 4.52 -11.03
N SER A 56 -15.89 5.21 -11.02
CA SER A 56 -15.49 6.04 -9.89
C SER A 56 -16.50 7.16 -9.56
N PHE A 57 -17.28 7.65 -10.54
CA PHE A 57 -18.32 8.67 -10.30
C PHE A 57 -19.50 8.13 -9.50
N THR A 58 -19.70 6.82 -9.45
CA THR A 58 -20.76 6.20 -8.62
C THR A 58 -20.35 6.08 -7.14
N ILE A 59 -19.08 6.34 -6.81
CA ILE A 59 -18.56 6.24 -5.46
C ILE A 59 -18.81 7.56 -4.73
N ASP A 60 -19.73 7.52 -3.76
CA ASP A 60 -20.00 8.60 -2.83
C ASP A 60 -19.00 8.51 -1.66
N THR A 61 -18.08 9.45 -1.57
CA THR A 61 -17.05 9.50 -0.52
C THR A 61 -17.51 10.20 0.76
N GLU A 62 -18.67 10.83 0.76
CA GLU A 62 -19.24 11.49 1.94
C GLU A 62 -19.92 10.45 2.87
N LYS A 63 -20.38 9.34 2.32
CA LYS A 63 -20.97 8.26 3.10
C LYS A 63 -19.88 7.38 3.72
N PRO A 64 -19.96 7.08 5.02
CA PRO A 64 -19.02 6.16 5.66
C PRO A 64 -19.02 4.80 4.95
N GLN A 65 -17.83 4.29 4.63
CA GLN A 65 -17.71 2.95 4.09
C GLN A 65 -17.75 1.94 5.25
N GLU A 66 -18.81 1.13 5.29
CA GLU A 66 -19.05 0.16 6.37
C GLU A 66 -18.26 -1.14 6.19
N LYS A 67 -18.06 -1.56 4.93
CA LYS A 67 -17.40 -2.82 4.59
C LYS A 67 -16.37 -2.61 3.48
N ASP A 68 -15.31 -3.41 3.52
CA ASP A 68 -14.30 -3.45 2.46
C ASP A 68 -14.91 -3.92 1.13
N SER A 69 -14.58 -3.23 0.06
CA SER A 69 -15.02 -3.63 -1.29
C SER A 69 -14.16 -4.78 -1.82
N LYS A 70 -14.71 -5.99 -1.86
CA LYS A 70 -14.01 -7.17 -2.41
C LYS A 70 -13.48 -6.93 -3.84
N PHE A 71 -14.24 -6.20 -4.66
CA PHE A 71 -13.81 -5.85 -6.02
C PHE A 71 -12.62 -4.89 -6.01
N CYS A 72 -12.68 -3.80 -5.25
CA CYS A 72 -11.56 -2.86 -5.15
C CYS A 72 -10.31 -3.53 -4.55
N ARG A 73 -10.49 -4.39 -3.55
CA ARG A 73 -9.42 -5.17 -2.95
C ARG A 73 -8.77 -6.11 -3.98
N PHE A 74 -9.58 -6.87 -4.70
CA PHE A 74 -9.10 -7.73 -5.77
C PHE A 74 -8.31 -6.93 -6.81
N LEU A 75 -8.87 -5.81 -7.28
CA LEU A 75 -8.21 -4.96 -8.27
C LEU A 75 -6.89 -4.40 -7.76
N THR A 76 -6.87 -3.85 -6.53
CA THR A 76 -5.65 -3.34 -5.90
C THR A 76 -4.57 -4.41 -5.82
N ASN A 77 -4.92 -5.61 -5.35
CA ASN A 77 -3.97 -6.71 -5.27
C ASN A 77 -3.42 -7.11 -6.65
N ARG A 78 -4.27 -7.13 -7.70
CA ARG A 78 -3.81 -7.45 -9.06
C ARG A 78 -2.89 -6.37 -9.62
N VAL A 79 -3.20 -5.10 -9.38
CA VAL A 79 -2.32 -3.99 -9.78
C VAL A 79 -0.98 -4.07 -9.04
N VAL A 80 -0.99 -4.32 -7.74
CA VAL A 80 0.24 -4.49 -6.94
C VAL A 80 1.07 -5.68 -7.43
N GLU A 81 0.45 -6.84 -7.67
CA GLU A 81 1.12 -8.02 -8.18
C GLU A 81 1.77 -7.81 -9.56
N LEU A 82 1.14 -7.00 -10.41
CA LEU A 82 1.64 -6.71 -11.75
C LEU A 82 2.71 -5.62 -11.76
N VAL A 83 2.43 -4.49 -11.07
CA VAL A 83 3.25 -3.28 -11.18
C VAL A 83 4.47 -3.32 -10.27
N VAL A 84 4.30 -3.81 -9.04
CA VAL A 84 5.40 -3.81 -8.06
C VAL A 84 6.65 -4.54 -8.57
N PRO A 85 6.57 -5.75 -9.14
CA PRO A 85 7.76 -6.44 -9.66
C PRO A 85 8.44 -5.73 -10.84
N LEU A 86 7.76 -4.84 -11.55
CA LEU A 86 8.34 -4.07 -12.64
C LEU A 86 9.24 -2.94 -12.15
N ILE A 87 8.89 -2.32 -11.01
CA ILE A 87 9.55 -1.12 -10.50
C ILE A 87 10.46 -1.39 -9.30
N MET A 88 10.19 -2.46 -8.53
CA MET A 88 11.00 -2.82 -7.38
C MET A 88 11.20 -4.33 -7.23
N LYS A 89 12.33 -4.71 -6.62
CA LYS A 89 12.61 -6.05 -6.14
C LYS A 89 12.58 -5.99 -4.61
N ILE A 90 11.56 -6.60 -4.01
CA ILE A 90 11.38 -6.59 -2.57
C ILE A 90 12.16 -7.76 -1.97
N HIS A 91 12.97 -7.46 -0.96
CA HIS A 91 13.63 -8.41 -0.08
C HIS A 91 12.90 -8.32 1.26
N ALA A 92 12.13 -9.35 1.59
CA ALA A 92 11.32 -9.36 2.81
C ALA A 92 11.85 -10.43 3.76
N THR A 93 12.01 -10.07 5.05
CA THR A 93 12.40 -10.99 6.13
C THR A 93 11.36 -11.01 7.24
N GLY A 94 11.30 -12.06 8.04
CA GLY A 94 10.38 -12.19 9.17
C GLY A 94 8.91 -12.39 8.79
N THR A 95 8.59 -12.55 7.50
CA THR A 95 7.21 -12.68 7.01
C THR A 95 6.49 -13.93 7.49
N GLU A 96 7.22 -14.93 7.96
CA GLU A 96 6.69 -16.14 8.60
C GLU A 96 6.00 -15.86 9.93
N ASN A 97 6.35 -14.72 10.58
CA ASN A 97 5.80 -14.29 11.86
C ASN A 97 4.53 -13.43 11.70
N ILE A 98 4.09 -13.17 10.48
CA ILE A 98 2.83 -12.42 10.25
C ILE A 98 1.68 -13.17 10.92
N PRO A 99 0.87 -12.49 11.78
CA PRO A 99 -0.30 -13.12 12.39
C PRO A 99 -1.22 -13.71 11.32
N LYS A 100 -1.54 -15.01 11.46
CA LYS A 100 -2.39 -15.73 10.51
C LYS A 100 -3.87 -15.48 10.78
N ASP A 101 -4.19 -15.28 12.04
CA ASP A 101 -5.55 -15.08 12.53
C ASP A 101 -5.68 -13.71 13.22
N GLY A 102 -6.89 -13.17 13.20
CA GLY A 102 -7.19 -11.88 13.81
C GLY A 102 -6.68 -10.69 13.01
N ARG A 103 -6.78 -9.51 13.62
CA ARG A 103 -6.31 -8.23 13.07
C ARG A 103 -5.15 -7.70 13.89
N PHE A 104 -4.34 -6.86 13.28
CA PHE A 104 -3.18 -6.26 13.90
C PHE A 104 -3.02 -4.79 13.49
N LEU A 105 -2.28 -4.04 14.30
CA LEU A 105 -1.75 -2.74 13.93
C LEU A 105 -0.35 -2.95 13.35
N LEU A 106 -0.14 -2.62 12.06
CA LEU A 106 1.18 -2.60 11.46
C LEU A 106 1.78 -1.20 11.57
N VAL A 107 2.98 -1.13 12.09
CA VAL A 107 3.74 0.10 12.32
C VAL A 107 5.04 0.05 11.55
N SER A 108 5.36 1.10 10.80
CA SER A 108 6.61 1.20 10.02
C SER A 108 7.06 2.65 9.85
N ASN A 109 8.35 2.86 9.54
CA ASN A 109 8.86 4.14 9.05
C ASN A 109 8.30 4.46 7.66
N HIS A 110 8.33 5.74 7.26
CA HIS A 110 7.73 6.24 6.01
C HIS A 110 8.71 7.01 5.16
N LEU A 111 9.11 6.41 4.04
CA LEU A 111 10.14 6.94 3.15
C LEU A 111 9.60 7.45 1.82
N PHE A 112 8.47 6.88 1.34
CA PHE A 112 7.92 7.22 0.03
C PHE A 112 6.42 6.90 -0.09
N ASP A 113 5.70 7.62 -0.95
CA ASP A 113 4.25 7.45 -1.14
C ASP A 113 3.84 6.04 -1.60
N LEU A 114 4.76 5.24 -2.15
CA LEU A 114 4.51 3.86 -2.55
C LEU A 114 4.83 2.81 -1.47
N ASP A 115 5.20 3.21 -0.25
CA ASP A 115 5.42 2.28 0.87
C ASP A 115 4.21 1.36 1.11
N PRO A 116 2.94 1.82 1.01
CA PRO A 116 1.78 0.95 1.11
C PRO A 116 1.80 -0.24 0.12
N ALA A 117 2.35 -0.05 -1.08
CA ALA A 117 2.41 -1.11 -2.08
C ALA A 117 3.39 -2.24 -1.68
N VAL A 118 4.44 -1.92 -0.92
CA VAL A 118 5.36 -2.92 -0.36
C VAL A 118 4.60 -3.82 0.61
N PHE A 119 3.84 -3.25 1.55
CA PHE A 119 3.05 -4.03 2.52
C PHE A 119 1.95 -4.85 1.85
N LEU A 120 1.22 -4.29 0.87
CA LEU A 120 0.24 -5.04 0.10
C LEU A 120 0.87 -6.24 -0.62
N ARG A 121 2.13 -6.13 -1.05
CA ARG A 121 2.85 -7.22 -1.72
C ARG A 121 3.38 -8.26 -0.73
N CYS A 122 3.85 -7.84 0.45
CA CYS A 122 4.43 -8.72 1.47
C CYS A 122 3.37 -9.42 2.34
N PHE A 123 2.17 -8.81 2.47
CA PHE A 123 1.06 -9.32 3.28
C PHE A 123 -0.15 -9.73 2.42
N PRO A 124 0.00 -10.64 1.43
CA PRO A 124 -1.02 -10.90 0.42
C PRO A 124 -2.30 -11.54 0.97
N LYS A 125 -2.20 -12.18 2.14
CA LYS A 125 -3.34 -12.82 2.83
C LYS A 125 -4.01 -11.89 3.84
N SER A 126 -3.34 -10.81 4.24
CA SER A 126 -3.87 -9.86 5.21
C SER A 126 -4.68 -8.78 4.52
N GLN A 127 -5.85 -8.50 5.08
CA GLN A 127 -6.71 -7.42 4.61
C GLN A 127 -6.22 -6.12 5.23
N LEU A 128 -5.36 -5.38 4.52
CA LEU A 128 -4.75 -4.16 5.01
C LEU A 128 -5.56 -2.93 4.64
N THR A 129 -5.67 -1.98 5.57
CA THR A 129 -6.09 -0.60 5.31
C THR A 129 -5.04 0.37 5.83
N PHE A 130 -4.94 1.55 5.22
CA PHE A 130 -3.85 2.50 5.46
C PHE A 130 -4.40 3.82 5.98
N VAL A 131 -3.82 4.31 7.07
CA VAL A 131 -4.10 5.68 7.52
C VAL A 131 -3.46 6.65 6.54
N SER A 132 -4.27 7.46 5.89
CA SER A 132 -3.83 8.34 4.81
C SER A 132 -4.14 9.80 5.11
N LYS A 133 -3.36 10.68 4.49
CA LYS A 133 -3.58 12.13 4.56
C LYS A 133 -4.89 12.49 3.86
N ARG A 134 -5.67 13.43 4.43
CA ARG A 134 -6.98 13.85 3.90
C ARG A 134 -6.91 14.36 2.45
N GLU A 135 -5.82 15.03 2.09
CA GLU A 135 -5.62 15.55 0.75
C GLU A 135 -5.53 14.45 -0.31
N ASN A 136 -5.12 13.24 0.07
CA ASN A 136 -5.05 12.09 -0.83
C ASN A 136 -6.44 11.64 -1.33
N GLN A 137 -7.52 12.01 -0.62
CA GLN A 137 -8.89 11.77 -1.07
C GLN A 137 -9.19 12.47 -2.41
N LYS A 138 -8.52 13.60 -2.67
CA LYS A 138 -8.66 14.36 -3.92
C LYS A 138 -7.87 13.79 -5.10
N MET A 139 -7.00 12.81 -4.84
CA MET A 139 -6.23 12.17 -5.91
C MET A 139 -7.16 11.43 -6.86
N PHE A 140 -6.98 11.71 -8.16
CA PHE A 140 -7.75 11.10 -9.22
C PHE A 140 -7.76 9.55 -9.11
N LEU A 141 -8.93 8.94 -9.14
CA LEU A 141 -9.20 7.52 -8.92
C LEU A 141 -8.75 7.00 -7.54
N ILE A 142 -7.49 7.23 -7.14
CA ILE A 142 -6.87 6.66 -5.92
C ILE A 142 -7.69 7.02 -4.67
N GLY A 143 -8.11 8.29 -4.52
CA GLY A 143 -8.87 8.72 -3.35
C GLY A 143 -10.19 7.98 -3.17
N LYS A 144 -10.91 7.73 -4.26
CA LYS A 144 -12.18 6.98 -4.24
C LYS A 144 -11.96 5.48 -3.96
N TYR A 145 -10.90 4.89 -4.52
CA TYR A 145 -10.53 3.51 -4.23
C TYR A 145 -10.05 3.33 -2.79
N MET A 146 -9.27 4.27 -2.27
CA MET A 146 -8.88 4.28 -0.85
C MET A 146 -10.11 4.31 0.06
N HIS A 147 -11.12 5.10 -0.26
CA HIS A 147 -12.40 5.12 0.45
C HIS A 147 -13.05 3.73 0.44
N LYS A 148 -13.13 3.06 -0.72
CA LYS A 148 -13.67 1.69 -0.85
C LYS A 148 -12.87 0.62 -0.12
N LEU A 149 -11.59 0.87 0.18
CA LEU A 149 -10.71 0.04 1.01
C LEU A 149 -10.74 0.45 2.48
N MET A 150 -11.68 1.31 2.87
CA MET A 150 -11.87 1.82 4.23
C MET A 150 -10.65 2.54 4.82
N CYS A 151 -9.81 3.17 3.99
CA CYS A 151 -8.64 3.90 4.46
C CYS A 151 -9.07 5.10 5.31
N PRO A 152 -8.74 5.13 6.62
CA PRO A 152 -9.04 6.27 7.46
C PRO A 152 -8.24 7.50 7.01
N LEU A 153 -8.91 8.64 6.90
CA LEU A 153 -8.27 9.89 6.51
C LEU A 153 -7.94 10.71 7.73
N ILE A 154 -6.69 11.11 7.89
CA ILE A 154 -6.23 11.90 9.02
C ILE A 154 -5.95 13.35 8.59
N ASN A 155 -6.49 14.29 9.35
CA ASN A 155 -6.07 15.69 9.34
C ASN A 155 -5.09 15.89 10.51
N ARG A 156 -3.82 16.13 10.20
CA ARG A 156 -2.74 16.21 11.20
C ARG A 156 -2.63 17.59 11.82
N GLU A 157 -3.30 18.58 11.26
CA GLU A 157 -3.33 19.97 11.73
C GLU A 157 -4.51 20.22 12.68
N ASN A 158 -5.41 19.23 12.81
CA ASN A 158 -6.60 19.32 13.66
C ASN A 158 -6.70 18.08 14.56
N ASP A 159 -6.34 18.25 15.84
CA ASP A 159 -6.33 17.15 16.82
C ASP A 159 -7.69 16.48 16.99
N ARG A 160 -8.78 17.24 16.90
CA ARG A 160 -10.15 16.70 17.01
C ARG A 160 -10.49 15.79 15.82
N GLU A 161 -10.07 16.17 14.62
CA GLU A 161 -10.25 15.32 13.42
C GLU A 161 -9.30 14.12 13.44
N ALA A 162 -8.06 14.32 13.90
CA ALA A 162 -7.10 13.22 14.08
C ALA A 162 -7.64 12.17 15.05
N LEU A 163 -8.26 12.60 16.15
CA LEU A 163 -8.91 11.70 17.11
C LEU A 163 -10.03 10.88 16.47
N LYS A 164 -10.88 11.48 15.61
CA LYS A 164 -11.92 10.75 14.88
C LYS A 164 -11.32 9.64 14.01
N SER A 165 -10.19 9.93 13.36
CA SER A 165 -9.50 8.94 12.51
C SER A 165 -8.91 7.79 13.35
N ILE A 166 -8.36 8.08 14.53
CA ILE A 166 -7.90 7.06 15.48
C ILE A 166 -9.07 6.20 15.95
N LEU A 167 -10.21 6.80 16.32
CA LEU A 167 -11.41 6.06 16.71
C LEU A 167 -11.92 5.16 15.56
N ARG A 168 -11.86 5.64 14.32
CA ARG A 168 -12.21 4.83 13.15
C ARG A 168 -11.27 3.64 12.97
N CYS A 169 -9.97 3.81 13.17
CA CYS A 169 -9.00 2.70 13.15
C CYS A 169 -9.33 1.64 14.20
N ILE A 170 -9.63 2.08 15.43
CA ILE A 170 -10.04 1.19 16.53
C ILE A 170 -11.28 0.39 16.14
N GLN A 171 -12.28 1.06 15.57
CA GLN A 171 -13.52 0.39 15.14
C GLN A 171 -13.27 -0.65 14.05
N ILE A 172 -12.45 -0.34 13.04
CA ILE A 172 -12.08 -1.26 11.95
C ILE A 172 -11.44 -2.53 12.52
N LEU A 173 -10.56 -2.40 13.50
CA LEU A 173 -9.88 -3.53 14.14
C LEU A 173 -10.85 -4.36 14.99
N LYS A 174 -11.71 -3.72 15.81
CA LYS A 174 -12.67 -4.38 16.68
C LYS A 174 -13.76 -5.11 15.93
N ASP A 175 -14.21 -4.57 14.80
CA ASP A 175 -15.22 -5.18 13.93
C ASP A 175 -14.61 -6.25 12.99
N ASP A 176 -13.36 -6.60 13.19
CA ASP A 176 -12.63 -7.60 12.36
C ASP A 176 -12.66 -7.29 10.85
N LEU A 177 -12.72 -6.01 10.47
CA LEU A 177 -12.88 -5.61 9.08
C LEU A 177 -11.55 -5.63 8.32
N ALA A 178 -10.47 -5.09 8.90
CA ALA A 178 -9.15 -5.06 8.31
C ALA A 178 -8.07 -4.80 9.36
N SER A 179 -6.82 -5.21 9.09
CA SER A 179 -5.64 -4.77 9.82
C SER A 179 -5.26 -3.35 9.39
N VAL A 180 -4.83 -2.53 10.34
CA VAL A 180 -4.53 -1.11 10.10
C VAL A 180 -3.03 -0.93 9.96
N VAL A 181 -2.60 -0.25 8.91
CA VAL A 181 -1.19 0.15 8.69
C VAL A 181 -1.07 1.64 8.98
N ILE A 182 -0.10 1.99 9.82
CA ILE A 182 0.18 3.37 10.18
C ILE A 182 1.68 3.66 10.16
N PHE A 183 2.01 4.88 9.77
CA PHE A 183 3.36 5.44 9.81
C PHE A 183 3.40 6.46 10.96
N PRO A 184 3.95 6.09 12.14
CA PRO A 184 3.79 6.88 13.36
C PRO A 184 4.55 8.22 13.33
N GLU A 185 5.52 8.39 12.44
CA GLU A 185 6.19 9.67 12.18
C GLU A 185 5.20 10.77 11.75
N GLY A 186 4.14 10.34 11.07
CA GLY A 186 3.10 11.23 10.59
C GLY A 186 3.39 11.92 9.26
N TYR A 187 4.63 11.98 8.82
CA TYR A 187 5.08 12.62 7.56
C TYR A 187 6.16 11.80 6.87
N ILE A 188 6.36 12.05 5.57
CA ILE A 188 7.57 11.66 4.86
C ILE A 188 8.56 12.82 5.01
N HIS A 189 9.58 12.63 5.83
CA HIS A 189 10.58 13.66 6.08
C HIS A 189 11.51 13.83 4.87
N LYS A 190 12.06 15.06 4.68
CA LYS A 190 12.90 15.40 3.51
C LYS A 190 14.21 14.62 3.49
N ASP A 191 14.79 14.38 4.65
CA ASP A 191 16.04 13.62 4.86
C ASP A 191 15.87 12.10 4.71
N ARG A 192 14.60 11.61 4.66
CA ARG A 192 14.27 10.19 4.53
C ARG A 192 14.82 9.31 5.65
N LYS A 193 15.00 9.88 6.82
CA LYS A 193 15.44 9.18 8.03
C LYS A 193 14.26 8.90 8.95
N LEU A 194 14.44 7.97 9.88
CA LEU A 194 13.49 7.68 10.94
C LEU A 194 13.43 8.86 11.90
N HIS A 195 12.25 9.41 12.11
CA HIS A 195 11.97 10.49 13.05
C HIS A 195 11.11 10.03 14.21
N HIS A 196 11.03 10.85 15.27
CA HIS A 196 10.24 10.55 16.46
C HIS A 196 8.77 10.30 16.14
N PHE A 197 8.16 9.42 16.92
CA PHE A 197 6.80 8.97 16.74
C PHE A 197 5.77 9.87 17.44
N ARG A 198 4.63 10.05 16.83
CA ARG A 198 3.43 10.56 17.44
C ARG A 198 2.80 9.45 18.29
N SER A 199 3.13 9.40 19.57
CA SER A 199 2.78 8.30 20.47
C SER A 199 1.27 8.02 20.56
N GLY A 200 0.42 9.02 20.31
CA GLY A 200 -1.04 8.88 20.34
C GLY A 200 -1.60 7.81 19.38
N VAL A 201 -0.87 7.43 18.34
CA VAL A 201 -1.31 6.38 17.40
C VAL A 201 -1.32 4.99 18.03
N PHE A 202 -0.49 4.73 19.02
CA PHE A 202 -0.43 3.44 19.72
C PHE A 202 -1.69 3.15 20.55
N LYS A 203 -2.48 4.19 20.85
CA LYS A 203 -3.81 4.04 21.44
C LYS A 203 -4.75 3.16 20.60
N ILE A 204 -4.47 3.06 19.30
CA ILE A 204 -5.23 2.19 18.38
C ILE A 204 -5.09 0.73 18.83
N ALA A 205 -3.85 0.22 18.97
CA ALA A 205 -3.61 -1.15 19.40
C ALA A 205 -4.12 -1.40 20.82
N GLN A 206 -3.81 -0.49 21.77
CA GLN A 206 -4.23 -0.62 23.16
C GLN A 206 -5.77 -0.68 23.33
N ARG A 207 -6.51 0.15 22.59
CA ARG A 207 -7.98 0.18 22.65
C ARG A 207 -8.67 -0.92 21.87
N ALA A 208 -8.03 -1.40 20.79
CA ALA A 208 -8.53 -2.52 20.02
C ALA A 208 -8.11 -3.88 20.60
N ASN A 209 -7.10 -3.90 21.48
CA ASN A 209 -6.49 -5.10 22.07
C ASN A 209 -5.99 -6.07 21.00
N VAL A 210 -5.12 -5.58 20.09
CA VAL A 210 -4.61 -6.34 18.96
C VAL A 210 -3.09 -6.34 18.91
N PRO A 211 -2.44 -7.36 18.34
CA PRO A 211 -0.99 -7.37 18.17
C PRO A 211 -0.49 -6.17 17.36
N ILE A 212 0.75 -5.73 17.67
CA ILE A 212 1.47 -4.72 16.90
C ILE A 212 2.55 -5.40 16.09
N VAL A 213 2.44 -5.34 14.78
CA VAL A 213 3.45 -5.84 13.83
C VAL A 213 4.41 -4.69 13.54
N VAL A 214 5.66 -4.83 13.97
CA VAL A 214 6.71 -3.81 13.81
C VAL A 214 7.53 -4.13 12.58
N CYS A 215 7.53 -3.24 11.59
CA CYS A 215 8.29 -3.40 10.35
C CYS A 215 9.19 -2.19 10.09
N THR A 216 10.26 -2.42 9.33
CA THR A 216 11.07 -1.34 8.75
C THR A 216 11.08 -1.41 7.23
N LEU A 217 11.23 -0.26 6.59
CA LEU A 217 11.42 -0.13 5.15
C LEU A 217 12.75 0.59 4.88
N GLN A 218 13.44 0.13 3.83
CA GLN A 218 14.63 0.80 3.32
C GLN A 218 14.59 0.89 1.79
N ASN A 219 15.18 1.96 1.26
CA ASN A 219 15.41 2.22 -0.16
C ASN A 219 14.16 2.60 -0.99
N THR A 220 12.96 2.68 -0.45
CA THR A 220 11.78 3.11 -1.21
C THR A 220 11.88 4.55 -1.68
N GLN A 221 12.64 5.41 -0.98
CA GLN A 221 12.92 6.79 -1.38
C GLN A 221 13.61 6.90 -2.75
N TYR A 222 14.32 5.87 -3.20
CA TYR A 222 15.03 5.86 -4.49
C TYR A 222 14.12 5.46 -5.67
N LEU A 223 12.88 4.99 -5.42
CA LEU A 223 11.96 4.51 -6.45
C LEU A 223 11.75 5.54 -7.56
N LYS A 224 11.45 6.79 -7.21
CA LYS A 224 11.19 7.85 -8.20
C LYS A 224 12.36 8.08 -9.15
N ALA A 225 13.59 8.09 -8.63
CA ALA A 225 14.81 8.28 -9.43
C ALA A 225 15.08 7.06 -10.31
N ASN A 226 14.91 5.86 -9.77
CA ASN A 226 15.21 4.62 -10.49
C ASN A 226 14.16 4.32 -11.58
N ILE A 227 12.88 4.59 -11.35
CA ILE A 227 11.83 4.48 -12.38
C ILE A 227 12.16 5.35 -13.59
N ARG A 228 12.60 6.61 -13.38
CA ARG A 228 13.01 7.50 -14.48
C ARG A 228 14.20 6.96 -15.28
N ARG A 229 15.03 6.12 -14.65
CA ARG A 229 16.19 5.48 -15.27
C ARG A 229 15.89 4.08 -15.78
N LEU A 230 14.63 3.65 -15.76
CA LEU A 230 14.16 2.29 -16.10
C LEU A 230 14.91 1.20 -15.31
N LYS A 231 15.26 1.51 -14.05
CA LYS A 231 15.94 0.60 -13.12
C LYS A 231 14.99 0.15 -12.02
N ARG A 232 15.06 -1.12 -11.67
CA ARG A 232 14.34 -1.66 -10.51
C ARG A 232 15.07 -1.26 -9.22
N THR A 233 14.29 -0.87 -8.21
CA THR A 233 14.84 -0.55 -6.88
C THR A 233 14.85 -1.79 -6.02
N HIS A 234 15.96 -2.09 -5.35
CA HIS A 234 16.02 -3.10 -4.30
C HIS A 234 15.49 -2.49 -3.01
N VAL A 235 14.31 -2.94 -2.61
CA VAL A 235 13.61 -2.50 -1.39
C VAL A 235 13.73 -3.58 -0.34
N TYR A 236 14.04 -3.20 0.89
CA TYR A 236 14.09 -4.13 2.02
C TYR A 236 12.90 -3.83 2.95
N MET A 237 12.19 -4.89 3.33
CA MET A 237 11.10 -4.86 4.29
C MET A 237 11.38 -5.94 5.33
N ASP A 238 11.66 -5.50 6.55
CA ASP A 238 11.99 -6.41 7.64
C ASP A 238 10.90 -6.32 8.70
N LEU A 239 10.26 -7.47 9.01
CA LEU A 239 9.37 -7.61 10.15
C LEU A 239 10.25 -7.91 11.36
N LEU A 240 10.35 -6.96 12.28
CA LEU A 240 11.25 -7.02 13.43
C LEU A 240 10.64 -7.82 14.58
N ASP A 241 9.36 -7.56 14.89
CA ASP A 241 8.67 -8.18 16.01
C ASP A 241 7.16 -8.14 15.84
N VAL A 242 6.46 -8.98 16.61
CA VAL A 242 5.01 -9.00 16.76
C VAL A 242 4.67 -8.90 18.25
N ILE A 243 4.50 -7.65 18.73
CA ILE A 243 4.25 -7.36 20.14
C ILE A 243 2.80 -7.71 20.47
N GLN A 244 2.61 -8.69 21.35
CA GLN A 244 1.28 -9.14 21.75
C GLN A 244 0.64 -8.18 22.77
N PRO A 245 -0.71 -8.15 22.88
CA PRO A 245 -1.41 -7.27 23.83
C PRO A 245 -0.91 -7.37 25.26
N GLU A 246 -0.55 -8.56 25.71
CA GLU A 246 -0.05 -8.82 27.07
C GLU A 246 1.30 -8.13 27.34
N GLN A 247 2.13 -7.95 26.31
CA GLN A 247 3.46 -7.35 26.43
C GLN A 247 3.43 -5.82 26.59
N TYR A 248 2.36 -5.16 26.13
CA TYR A 248 2.19 -3.71 26.28
C TYR A 248 1.07 -3.31 27.25
N GLN A 249 0.49 -4.29 27.96
CA GLN A 249 -0.51 -4.03 28.98
C GLN A 249 0.09 -3.20 30.13
N GLY A 250 -0.58 -2.11 30.48
CA GLY A 250 -0.10 -1.19 31.53
C GLY A 250 0.91 -0.13 31.06
N MET A 251 1.45 -0.24 29.85
CA MET A 251 2.33 0.79 29.29
C MET A 251 1.54 2.02 28.86
N THR A 252 2.14 3.19 29.01
CA THR A 252 1.65 4.41 28.35
C THR A 252 1.92 4.34 26.84
N THR A 253 1.19 5.13 26.05
CA THR A 253 1.46 5.23 24.61
C THR A 253 2.85 5.78 24.29
N VAL A 254 3.42 6.57 25.19
CA VAL A 254 4.77 7.14 25.05
C VAL A 254 5.83 6.06 25.26
N GLU A 255 5.72 5.26 26.32
CA GLU A 255 6.63 4.14 26.60
C GLU A 255 6.63 3.13 25.45
N LEU A 256 5.44 2.72 25.02
CA LEU A 256 5.28 1.80 23.90
C LEU A 256 5.86 2.38 22.59
N GLY A 257 5.60 3.65 22.32
CA GLY A 257 6.14 4.34 21.14
C GLY A 257 7.66 4.44 21.15
N ASN A 258 8.25 4.73 22.32
CA ASN A 258 9.72 4.78 22.47
C ASN A 258 10.34 3.38 22.29
N GLN A 259 9.76 2.35 22.89
CA GLN A 259 10.24 0.96 22.71
C GLN A 259 10.27 0.56 21.23
N ILE A 260 9.20 0.83 20.48
CA ILE A 260 9.12 0.51 19.06
C ILE A 260 10.09 1.37 18.25
N TYR A 261 10.24 2.64 18.59
CA TYR A 261 11.20 3.54 17.94
C TYR A 261 12.63 3.04 18.11
N GLU A 262 13.04 2.69 19.34
CA GLU A 262 14.38 2.17 19.63
C GLU A 262 14.66 0.86 18.86
N MET A 263 13.68 -0.05 18.80
CA MET A 263 13.80 -1.29 18.03
C MET A 263 14.05 -0.99 16.54
N MET A 264 13.29 -0.07 15.95
CA MET A 264 13.48 0.33 14.55
C MET A 264 14.80 1.07 14.34
N ALA A 265 15.17 1.98 15.24
CA ALA A 265 16.40 2.75 15.15
C ALA A 265 17.64 1.86 15.24
N GLN A 266 17.65 0.88 16.13
CA GLN A 266 18.72 -0.09 16.27
C GLN A 266 18.88 -0.93 14.99
N HIS A 267 17.77 -1.35 14.37
CA HIS A 267 17.80 -2.15 13.14
C HIS A 267 18.26 -1.34 11.94
N LEU A 268 17.77 -0.10 11.81
CA LEU A 268 18.07 0.77 10.65
C LEU A 268 19.50 1.32 10.66
N GLY A 269 20.14 1.41 11.83
CA GLY A 269 21.46 2.01 12.02
C GLY A 269 21.44 3.54 12.10
N PRO A 270 22.47 4.13 12.72
CA PRO A 270 22.51 5.56 13.04
C PRO A 270 22.43 6.49 11.82
N GLU A 271 22.89 6.02 10.66
CA GLU A 271 22.87 6.80 9.40
C GLU A 271 21.44 7.00 8.87
N ASN A 272 20.51 6.11 9.23
CA ASN A 272 19.10 6.15 8.82
C ASN A 272 18.16 6.70 9.91
N VAL A 273 18.72 7.18 11.03
CA VAL A 273 17.97 7.78 12.13
C VAL A 273 18.28 9.27 12.18
N SER A 274 17.24 10.09 12.40
CA SER A 274 17.40 11.54 12.51
C SER A 274 18.04 11.89 13.86
N THR A 275 18.95 12.85 13.83
CA THR A 275 19.56 13.45 15.02
C THR A 275 18.78 14.68 15.51
N GLU A 276 17.70 15.06 14.83
CA GLU A 276 16.87 16.18 15.27
C GLU A 276 16.19 15.85 16.58
N GLU A 277 16.39 16.73 17.59
CA GLU A 277 15.68 16.65 18.85
C GLU A 277 14.16 16.81 18.64
N ARG A 278 13.38 16.18 19.47
CA ARG A 278 11.92 16.21 19.46
C ARG A 278 11.41 17.64 19.60
N THR A 279 11.22 18.37 18.52
CA THR A 279 10.38 19.58 18.53
C THR A 279 8.93 19.10 18.65
N ILE A 280 8.45 19.06 19.89
CA ILE A 280 7.00 18.91 20.18
C ILE A 280 6.36 20.23 19.74
N PRO A 281 5.45 20.24 18.73
CA PRO A 281 4.65 21.41 18.46
C PRO A 281 3.65 21.63 19.59
#